data_950fc7412072ff51a72b83c96cf542d0
#
_entry.id   950fc7412072ff51a72b83c96cf542d0
#
_cell.length_a   1.000
_cell.length_b   1.000
_cell.length_c   1.000
_cell.angle_alpha   90.00
_cell.angle_beta   90.00
_cell.angle_gamma   90.00
#
_symmetry.space_group_name_H-M   'P 1'
#
loop_
_entity.id
_entity.type
_entity.pdbx_description
1 polymer ?
#
loop_
_entity_poly.entity_id
_entity_poly.type
_entity_poly.pdbx_seq_one_letter_code
_entity_poly.pdbx_strand_id
1 'polypeptide(L)'
;MKIGLRGGHSPNCKGAFGIVDEQTEVRKIYNEIAAILRATGHTVIDCNSSASTISGELADGTNKANANNCDIFVSIHMNAFNGSANGTECWLYDATNAMMNNIASQICTNFATKGFYNRGVKYTTNYHDLNASNMPAMIVETMFCDSRKDIDLYNALGVRGIAELIANGINKKAVNNGAPVIHTPSKPSNLVTPSKKPVPNQKLVFTYAVKAGGKILPEVQNLNDWAGLGDGTPITDIAIKCNFGTVKYRVHVKGGNWLPYVTGYNWSDHNNGYAGNGRAIDAVEVYYDTPADYAVKYGYQKAQYRISPINSDGYYSWQFDNETGNGQDGYAGCFGVAIDKFQLC
;
A
#
# COMPACT_ATOMS: atom_id res chain seq x y z
N MET A 1 24.49 -4.47 -15.09
CA MET A 1 24.50 -3.72 -13.79
C MET A 1 25.06 -4.61 -12.70
N LYS A 2 25.66 -4.01 -11.69
CA LYS A 2 25.98 -4.65 -10.41
C LYS A 2 24.84 -4.39 -9.43
N ILE A 3 24.16 -5.45 -9.03
CA ILE A 3 22.91 -5.38 -8.24
C ILE A 3 23.18 -5.95 -6.86
N GLY A 4 23.03 -5.14 -5.82
CA GLY A 4 22.92 -5.63 -4.45
C GLY A 4 21.53 -6.24 -4.28
N LEU A 5 21.45 -7.51 -3.92
CA LEU A 5 20.18 -8.21 -3.76
C LEU A 5 20.11 -8.91 -2.40
N ARG A 6 18.98 -8.77 -1.69
CA ARG A 6 18.70 -9.53 -0.48
C ARG A 6 17.26 -10.04 -0.45
N GLY A 7 17.06 -11.20 0.16
CA GLY A 7 15.77 -11.51 0.78
C GLY A 7 15.75 -10.86 2.15
N GLY A 8 14.71 -10.12 2.47
CA GLY A 8 14.58 -9.43 3.73
C GLY A 8 14.75 -10.33 4.95
N HIS A 9 15.05 -9.70 6.08
CA HIS A 9 15.24 -10.39 7.35
C HIS A 9 16.44 -11.35 7.39
N SER A 10 16.60 -12.05 8.48
CA SER A 10 17.61 -13.10 8.66
C SER A 10 16.98 -14.34 9.31
N PRO A 11 17.62 -15.51 9.22
CA PRO A 11 17.15 -16.71 9.93
C PRO A 11 17.02 -16.50 11.45
N ASN A 12 17.84 -15.59 12.02
CA ASN A 12 17.89 -15.29 13.44
C ASN A 12 17.08 -14.03 13.84
N CYS A 13 16.55 -13.29 12.86
CA CYS A 13 15.71 -12.10 13.03
C CYS A 13 14.61 -12.13 11.96
N LYS A 14 13.58 -12.94 12.22
CA LYS A 14 12.49 -13.20 11.27
C LYS A 14 11.57 -12.02 11.11
N GLY A 15 10.98 -11.90 9.92
CA GLY A 15 9.93 -10.96 9.58
C GLY A 15 8.54 -11.44 9.94
N ALA A 16 7.58 -11.12 9.09
CA ALA A 16 6.20 -11.49 9.30
C ALA A 16 5.98 -13.01 9.18
N PHE A 17 4.99 -13.49 9.92
CA PHE A 17 4.50 -14.85 9.84
C PHE A 17 2.98 -14.83 9.66
N GLY A 18 2.52 -15.53 8.62
CA GLY A 18 1.11 -15.65 8.32
C GLY A 18 0.77 -17.08 7.90
N ILE A 19 0.23 -17.24 6.69
CA ILE A 19 0.04 -18.57 6.06
C ILE A 19 1.41 -19.18 5.72
N VAL A 20 2.38 -18.32 5.41
CA VAL A 20 3.77 -18.68 5.17
C VAL A 20 4.70 -17.82 6.02
N ASP A 21 5.95 -18.29 6.22
CA ASP A 21 7.03 -17.56 6.92
C ASP A 21 7.75 -16.67 5.91
N GLU A 22 7.62 -15.35 6.04
CA GLU A 22 8.22 -14.37 5.12
C GLU A 22 9.69 -14.64 4.87
N GLN A 23 10.50 -14.75 5.93
CA GLN A 23 11.96 -14.90 5.80
C GLN A 23 12.34 -16.16 5.01
N THR A 24 11.62 -17.25 5.21
CA THR A 24 11.84 -18.50 4.49
C THR A 24 11.52 -18.36 3.01
N GLU A 25 10.39 -17.73 2.68
CA GLU A 25 9.93 -17.64 1.29
C GLU A 25 10.71 -16.58 0.49
N VAL A 26 10.99 -15.41 1.07
CA VAL A 26 11.80 -14.39 0.37
C VAL A 26 13.23 -14.87 0.09
N ARG A 27 13.76 -15.78 0.90
CA ARG A 27 15.08 -16.38 0.65
C ARG A 27 15.06 -17.35 -0.53
N LYS A 28 13.98 -18.12 -0.70
CA LYS A 28 13.77 -18.95 -1.90
C LYS A 28 13.65 -18.08 -3.15
N ILE A 29 12.82 -17.04 -3.08
CA ILE A 29 12.60 -16.08 -4.17
C ILE A 29 13.91 -15.39 -4.54
N TYR A 30 14.69 -14.92 -3.55
CA TYR A 30 16.02 -14.34 -3.75
C TYR A 30 16.94 -15.25 -4.58
N ASN A 31 17.01 -16.54 -4.25
CA ASN A 31 17.89 -17.48 -4.96
C ASN A 31 17.54 -17.56 -6.44
N GLU A 32 16.26 -17.64 -6.77
CA GLU A 32 15.79 -17.66 -8.15
C GLU A 32 16.01 -16.35 -8.89
N ILE A 33 15.75 -15.20 -8.24
CA ILE A 33 16.04 -13.87 -8.83
C ILE A 33 17.53 -13.76 -9.15
N ALA A 34 18.39 -14.12 -8.19
CA ALA A 34 19.84 -14.05 -8.38
C ALA A 34 20.32 -14.92 -9.56
N ALA A 35 19.75 -16.13 -9.71
CA ALA A 35 20.06 -17.00 -10.83
C ALA A 35 19.64 -16.39 -12.16
N ILE A 36 18.41 -15.84 -12.26
CA ILE A 36 17.90 -15.20 -13.48
C ILE A 36 18.74 -13.98 -13.86
N LEU A 37 19.02 -13.10 -12.90
CA LEU A 37 19.77 -11.87 -13.15
C LEU A 37 21.19 -12.15 -13.59
N ARG A 38 21.86 -13.15 -12.99
CA ARG A 38 23.20 -13.60 -13.45
C ARG A 38 23.15 -14.18 -14.86
N ALA A 39 22.14 -15.00 -15.17
CA ALA A 39 21.96 -15.57 -16.52
C ALA A 39 21.66 -14.49 -17.58
N THR A 40 21.14 -13.33 -17.18
CA THR A 40 20.87 -12.19 -18.06
C THR A 40 21.98 -11.13 -18.07
N GLY A 41 23.19 -11.46 -17.55
CA GLY A 41 24.39 -10.63 -17.67
C GLY A 41 24.58 -9.59 -16.57
N HIS A 42 23.86 -9.73 -15.44
CA HIS A 42 24.09 -8.86 -14.27
C HIS A 42 25.09 -9.49 -13.30
N THR A 43 25.86 -8.65 -12.59
CA THR A 43 26.62 -9.05 -11.40
C THR A 43 25.70 -8.93 -10.19
N VAL A 44 25.45 -10.01 -9.48
CA VAL A 44 24.60 -10.00 -8.27
C VAL A 44 25.47 -10.19 -7.04
N ILE A 45 25.45 -9.17 -6.17
CA ILE A 45 26.09 -9.18 -4.85
C ILE A 45 25.08 -9.70 -3.84
N ASP A 46 25.48 -10.70 -3.07
CA ASP A 46 24.67 -11.24 -1.97
C ASP A 46 24.72 -10.29 -0.77
N CYS A 47 23.58 -9.62 -0.52
CA CYS A 47 23.39 -8.69 0.58
C CYS A 47 22.56 -9.31 1.73
N ASN A 48 22.38 -10.63 1.74
CA ASN A 48 21.69 -11.31 2.82
C ASN A 48 22.44 -11.21 4.15
N SER A 49 21.71 -11.25 5.26
CA SER A 49 22.23 -11.19 6.63
C SER A 49 21.98 -12.49 7.39
N SER A 50 22.81 -12.73 8.41
CA SER A 50 22.61 -13.75 9.45
C SER A 50 22.55 -13.13 10.85
N ALA A 51 22.50 -11.80 10.96
CA ALA A 51 22.41 -11.10 12.23
C ALA A 51 21.14 -11.46 13.01
N SER A 52 21.22 -11.35 14.34
CA SER A 52 20.12 -11.70 15.26
C SER A 52 19.33 -10.50 15.76
N THR A 53 19.60 -9.30 15.23
CA THR A 53 18.88 -8.07 15.58
C THR A 53 18.41 -7.36 14.33
N ILE A 54 17.30 -6.62 14.43
CA ILE A 54 16.74 -5.84 13.31
C ILE A 54 17.78 -4.84 12.78
N SER A 55 18.41 -4.07 13.66
CA SER A 55 19.43 -3.09 13.24
C SER A 55 20.64 -3.75 12.58
N GLY A 56 21.05 -4.92 13.07
CA GLY A 56 22.18 -5.67 12.53
C GLY A 56 21.87 -6.23 11.14
N GLU A 57 20.68 -6.82 10.92
CA GLU A 57 20.32 -7.41 9.63
C GLU A 57 20.11 -6.34 8.54
N LEU A 58 19.56 -5.18 8.91
CA LEU A 58 19.41 -4.04 8.03
C LEU A 58 20.79 -3.45 7.65
N ALA A 59 21.66 -3.22 8.64
CA ALA A 59 23.00 -2.70 8.41
C ALA A 59 23.86 -3.64 7.56
N ASP A 60 23.80 -4.95 7.78
CA ASP A 60 24.52 -5.93 6.97
C ASP A 60 24.16 -5.82 5.48
N GLY A 61 22.88 -5.73 5.16
CA GLY A 61 22.39 -5.64 3.79
C GLY A 61 22.92 -4.39 3.07
N THR A 62 22.70 -3.23 3.67
CA THR A 62 23.10 -1.93 3.09
C THR A 62 24.62 -1.78 3.04
N ASN A 63 25.36 -2.21 4.09
CA ASN A 63 26.81 -2.14 4.12
C ASN A 63 27.44 -3.02 3.02
N LYS A 64 26.93 -4.21 2.76
CA LYS A 64 27.39 -5.07 1.66
C LYS A 64 27.16 -4.42 0.29
N ALA A 65 25.97 -3.83 0.06
CA ALA A 65 25.69 -3.12 -1.18
C ALA A 65 26.61 -1.90 -1.36
N ASN A 66 26.78 -1.09 -0.31
CA ASN A 66 27.62 0.11 -0.31
C ASN A 66 29.12 -0.25 -0.53
N ALA A 67 29.65 -1.22 0.18
CA ALA A 67 31.06 -1.66 0.07
C ALA A 67 31.38 -2.22 -1.32
N ASN A 68 30.42 -2.77 -2.02
CA ASN A 68 30.58 -3.29 -3.37
C ASN A 68 30.29 -2.27 -4.48
N ASN A 69 29.93 -1.04 -4.16
CA ASN A 69 29.52 -0.01 -5.13
C ASN A 69 28.50 -0.56 -6.14
N CYS A 70 27.37 -1.06 -5.63
CA CYS A 70 26.30 -1.56 -6.47
C CYS A 70 25.65 -0.42 -7.25
N ASP A 71 25.16 -0.69 -8.46
CA ASP A 71 24.43 0.30 -9.27
C ASP A 71 23.02 0.54 -8.71
N ILE A 72 22.41 -0.53 -8.17
CA ILE A 72 21.12 -0.50 -7.46
C ILE A 72 21.14 -1.50 -6.29
N PHE A 73 20.28 -1.27 -5.30
CA PHE A 73 20.03 -2.22 -4.21
C PHE A 73 18.55 -2.61 -4.18
N VAL A 74 18.27 -3.91 -4.11
CA VAL A 74 16.90 -4.46 -4.12
C VAL A 74 16.71 -5.39 -2.94
N SER A 75 15.75 -5.08 -2.09
CA SER A 75 15.34 -5.87 -0.92
C SER A 75 13.98 -6.51 -1.18
N ILE A 76 13.88 -7.82 -1.03
CA ILE A 76 12.67 -8.60 -1.30
C ILE A 76 11.98 -8.95 0.01
N HIS A 77 10.73 -8.57 0.13
CA HIS A 77 9.89 -8.74 1.31
C HIS A 77 8.53 -9.34 0.98
N MET A 78 7.81 -9.78 2.00
CA MET A 78 6.38 -10.06 1.99
C MET A 78 5.70 -9.22 3.05
N ASN A 79 4.64 -8.56 2.67
CA ASN A 79 3.83 -7.80 3.59
C ASN A 79 2.98 -8.72 4.49
N ALA A 80 2.48 -8.20 5.60
CA ALA A 80 1.47 -8.83 6.43
C ALA A 80 0.54 -7.76 7.01
N PHE A 81 -0.71 -8.10 7.22
CA PHE A 81 -1.62 -7.17 7.85
C PHE A 81 -2.73 -7.87 8.65
N ASN A 82 -3.84 -8.24 8.04
CA ASN A 82 -5.03 -8.75 8.73
C ASN A 82 -5.66 -9.96 8.02
N GLY A 83 -4.88 -10.65 7.19
CA GLY A 83 -5.34 -11.79 6.40
C GLY A 83 -6.22 -11.45 5.20
N SER A 84 -6.67 -10.19 5.06
CA SER A 84 -7.52 -9.74 3.95
C SER A 84 -6.83 -8.77 2.99
N ALA A 85 -5.81 -8.03 3.46
CA ALA A 85 -4.97 -7.22 2.60
C ALA A 85 -4.23 -8.11 1.60
N ASN A 86 -4.05 -7.63 0.37
CA ASN A 86 -3.41 -8.42 -0.69
C ASN A 86 -2.75 -7.52 -1.73
N GLY A 87 -1.84 -8.13 -2.51
CA GLY A 87 -1.21 -7.50 -3.67
C GLY A 87 0.24 -7.10 -3.46
N THR A 88 0.82 -6.52 -4.52
CA THR A 88 2.23 -6.18 -4.64
C THR A 88 2.44 -4.69 -4.63
N GLU A 89 3.46 -4.22 -3.91
CA GLU A 89 3.91 -2.83 -3.89
C GLU A 89 5.43 -2.73 -3.91
N CYS A 90 5.95 -1.60 -4.39
CA CYS A 90 7.37 -1.30 -4.32
C CYS A 90 7.57 0.02 -3.59
N TRP A 91 8.55 0.07 -2.70
CA TRP A 91 8.92 1.27 -1.96
C TRP A 91 10.23 1.83 -2.48
N LEU A 92 10.26 3.12 -2.74
CA LEU A 92 11.44 3.90 -3.14
C LEU A 92 11.66 5.04 -2.14
N TYR A 93 12.88 5.60 -2.15
CA TYR A 93 13.22 6.75 -1.32
C TYR A 93 12.38 7.97 -1.70
N ASP A 94 12.33 8.28 -3.01
CA ASP A 94 11.56 9.38 -3.58
C ASP A 94 11.20 9.12 -5.06
N ALA A 95 10.49 10.05 -5.67
CA ALA A 95 10.06 9.98 -7.06
C ALA A 95 11.10 10.50 -8.07
N THR A 96 12.27 10.99 -7.65
CA THR A 96 13.20 11.69 -8.54
C THR A 96 13.99 10.76 -9.45
N ASN A 97 14.22 9.51 -9.03
CA ASN A 97 14.94 8.53 -9.83
C ASN A 97 14.02 7.84 -10.84
N ALA A 98 13.96 8.36 -12.07
CA ALA A 98 13.11 7.83 -13.14
C ALA A 98 13.40 6.35 -13.48
N MET A 99 14.67 5.90 -13.37
CA MET A 99 15.02 4.51 -13.61
C MET A 99 14.37 3.59 -12.59
N MET A 100 14.52 3.90 -11.31
CA MET A 100 13.94 3.06 -10.23
C MET A 100 12.42 3.08 -10.28
N ASN A 101 11.80 4.22 -10.55
CA ASN A 101 10.35 4.33 -10.72
C ASN A 101 9.83 3.43 -11.86
N ASN A 102 10.53 3.39 -12.99
CA ASN A 102 10.15 2.54 -14.11
C ASN A 102 10.32 1.05 -13.78
N ILE A 103 11.39 0.66 -13.08
CA ILE A 103 11.61 -0.72 -12.64
C ILE A 103 10.50 -1.14 -11.65
N ALA A 104 10.26 -0.34 -10.63
CA ALA A 104 9.26 -0.59 -9.60
C ALA A 104 7.85 -0.71 -10.17
N SER A 105 7.45 0.23 -11.04
CA SER A 105 6.17 0.22 -11.74
C SER A 105 6.01 -1.02 -12.63
N GLN A 106 7.08 -1.43 -13.34
CA GLN A 106 7.05 -2.61 -14.17
C GLN A 106 6.91 -3.90 -13.33
N ILE A 107 7.57 -3.99 -12.18
CA ILE A 107 7.40 -5.12 -11.24
C ILE A 107 5.94 -5.21 -10.80
N CYS A 108 5.36 -4.13 -10.27
CA CYS A 108 3.96 -4.11 -9.85
C CYS A 108 3.01 -4.49 -11.00
N THR A 109 3.29 -4.03 -12.22
CA THR A 109 2.52 -4.39 -13.42
C THR A 109 2.66 -5.87 -13.76
N ASN A 110 3.87 -6.43 -13.68
CA ASN A 110 4.09 -7.86 -13.94
C ASN A 110 3.28 -8.74 -12.99
N PHE A 111 3.27 -8.42 -11.69
CA PHE A 111 2.45 -9.11 -10.70
C PHE A 111 0.96 -9.00 -11.01
N ALA A 112 0.49 -7.82 -11.40
CA ALA A 112 -0.91 -7.60 -11.79
C ALA A 112 -1.35 -8.49 -12.95
N THR A 113 -0.46 -8.77 -13.93
CA THR A 113 -0.77 -9.68 -15.05
C THR A 113 -1.03 -11.13 -14.60
N LYS A 114 -0.63 -11.46 -13.35
CA LYS A 114 -0.81 -12.78 -12.75
C LYS A 114 -1.93 -12.83 -11.70
N GLY A 115 -2.70 -11.72 -11.56
CA GLY A 115 -3.86 -11.65 -10.68
C GLY A 115 -3.60 -11.04 -9.30
N PHE A 116 -2.35 -10.68 -8.97
CA PHE A 116 -2.07 -9.92 -7.76
C PHE A 116 -2.64 -8.51 -7.87
N TYR A 117 -3.13 -7.97 -6.77
CA TYR A 117 -3.56 -6.59 -6.73
C TYR A 117 -2.34 -5.66 -6.85
N ASN A 118 -2.38 -4.73 -7.80
CA ASN A 118 -1.32 -3.74 -7.99
C ASN A 118 -1.53 -2.58 -7.00
N ARG A 119 -0.70 -2.55 -5.95
CA ARG A 119 -0.71 -1.50 -4.93
C ARG A 119 0.18 -0.32 -5.32
N GLY A 120 0.94 -0.44 -6.41
CA GLY A 120 1.75 0.61 -7.01
C GLY A 120 3.11 0.85 -6.35
N VAL A 121 3.72 1.95 -6.78
CA VAL A 121 4.99 2.44 -6.23
C VAL A 121 4.71 3.45 -5.14
N LYS A 122 5.41 3.32 -4.03
CA LYS A 122 5.29 4.17 -2.84
C LYS A 122 6.64 4.79 -2.50
N TYR A 123 6.63 5.85 -1.70
CA TYR A 123 7.83 6.58 -1.36
C TYR A 123 7.93 6.82 0.14
N THR A 124 9.14 6.60 0.68
CA THR A 124 9.43 6.91 2.08
C THR A 124 10.93 7.08 2.31
N THR A 125 11.28 8.00 3.17
CA THR A 125 12.66 8.20 3.65
C THR A 125 12.94 7.44 4.96
N ASN A 126 11.93 6.73 5.51
CA ASN A 126 12.02 6.13 6.84
C ASN A 126 12.56 4.69 6.84
N TYR A 127 12.53 4.00 5.70
CA TYR A 127 13.05 2.65 5.64
C TYR A 127 14.57 2.63 5.48
N HIS A 128 15.22 1.86 6.35
CA HIS A 128 16.68 1.77 6.42
C HIS A 128 17.31 1.39 5.06
N ASP A 129 16.77 0.40 4.38
CA ASP A 129 17.29 -0.08 3.10
C ASP A 129 17.26 1.02 2.02
N LEU A 130 16.38 1.99 2.15
CA LEU A 130 16.27 3.12 1.22
C LEU A 130 17.18 4.29 1.60
N ASN A 131 17.27 4.63 2.90
CA ASN A 131 17.98 5.83 3.35
C ASN A 131 19.47 5.61 3.67
N ALA A 132 19.88 4.38 4.00
CA ALA A 132 21.27 4.03 4.32
C ALA A 132 22.05 3.52 3.09
N SER A 133 21.43 3.37 1.95
CA SER A 133 22.07 2.97 0.68
C SER A 133 22.68 4.14 -0.03
N ASN A 134 23.96 4.00 -0.47
CA ASN A 134 24.66 5.02 -1.28
C ASN A 134 24.23 5.03 -2.74
N MET A 135 23.45 4.07 -3.18
CA MET A 135 22.90 3.93 -4.53
C MET A 135 21.37 3.93 -4.49
N PRO A 136 20.69 4.11 -5.62
CA PRO A 136 19.25 3.94 -5.69
C PRO A 136 18.81 2.58 -5.18
N ALA A 137 17.86 2.56 -4.25
CA ALA A 137 17.39 1.36 -3.59
C ALA A 137 15.88 1.18 -3.72
N MET A 138 15.41 -0.07 -3.63
CA MET A 138 14.02 -0.45 -3.71
C MET A 138 13.71 -1.59 -2.74
N ILE A 139 12.57 -1.51 -2.07
CA ILE A 139 11.96 -2.63 -1.36
C ILE A 139 10.80 -3.14 -2.21
N VAL A 140 10.74 -4.43 -2.46
CA VAL A 140 9.66 -5.10 -3.17
C VAL A 140 8.86 -5.92 -2.17
N GLU A 141 7.68 -5.44 -1.82
CA GLU A 141 6.67 -6.19 -1.08
C GLU A 141 5.92 -7.06 -2.09
N THR A 142 6.35 -8.29 -2.25
CA THR A 142 5.90 -9.19 -3.33
C THR A 142 4.41 -9.50 -3.23
N MET A 143 3.94 -9.77 -2.00
CA MET A 143 2.58 -10.19 -1.68
C MET A 143 2.39 -10.14 -0.16
N PHE A 144 1.19 -10.41 0.32
CA PHE A 144 0.92 -10.55 1.76
C PHE A 144 1.05 -12.01 2.19
N CYS A 145 1.96 -12.30 3.13
CA CYS A 145 2.21 -13.66 3.63
C CYS A 145 1.02 -14.25 4.43
N ASP A 146 0.11 -13.40 4.90
CA ASP A 146 -1.12 -13.75 5.61
C ASP A 146 -2.39 -13.73 4.73
N SER A 147 -2.26 -13.36 3.44
CA SER A 147 -3.36 -13.30 2.49
C SER A 147 -3.57 -14.63 1.77
N ARG A 148 -4.70 -15.29 2.01
CA ARG A 148 -5.04 -16.53 1.29
C ARG A 148 -5.05 -16.33 -0.23
N LYS A 149 -5.60 -15.21 -0.70
CA LYS A 149 -5.64 -14.87 -2.12
C LYS A 149 -4.24 -14.79 -2.75
N ASP A 150 -3.31 -14.12 -2.09
CA ASP A 150 -1.95 -13.96 -2.59
C ASP A 150 -1.17 -15.28 -2.54
N ILE A 151 -1.33 -16.03 -1.45
CA ILE A 151 -0.65 -17.33 -1.29
C ILE A 151 -1.18 -18.37 -2.28
N ASP A 152 -2.46 -18.34 -2.67
CA ASP A 152 -2.97 -19.21 -3.72
C ASP A 152 -2.35 -18.88 -5.09
N LEU A 153 -2.17 -17.59 -5.42
CA LEU A 153 -1.45 -17.17 -6.62
C LEU A 153 0.03 -17.54 -6.56
N TYR A 154 0.68 -17.35 -5.40
CA TYR A 154 2.05 -17.78 -5.16
C TYR A 154 2.25 -19.28 -5.40
N ASN A 155 1.37 -20.10 -4.83
CA ASN A 155 1.43 -21.56 -4.99
C ASN A 155 1.20 -21.99 -6.44
N ALA A 156 0.33 -21.30 -7.18
CA ALA A 156 0.06 -21.58 -8.59
C ALA A 156 1.25 -21.22 -9.50
N LEU A 157 1.97 -20.14 -9.20
CA LEU A 157 3.13 -19.66 -9.98
C LEU A 157 4.43 -20.34 -9.56
N GLY A 158 4.53 -20.72 -8.30
CA GLY A 158 5.75 -21.22 -7.67
C GLY A 158 6.80 -20.13 -7.48
N VAL A 159 7.84 -20.45 -6.72
CA VAL A 159 8.96 -19.53 -6.39
C VAL A 159 9.59 -18.94 -7.64
N ARG A 160 9.81 -19.77 -8.65
CA ARG A 160 10.41 -19.37 -9.93
C ARG A 160 9.56 -18.37 -10.69
N GLY A 161 8.23 -18.59 -10.76
CA GLY A 161 7.31 -17.66 -11.42
C GLY A 161 7.30 -16.28 -10.76
N ILE A 162 7.31 -16.21 -9.43
CA ILE A 162 7.43 -14.94 -8.69
C ILE A 162 8.77 -14.25 -8.98
N ALA A 163 9.88 -14.99 -8.95
CA ALA A 163 11.20 -14.44 -9.24
C ALA A 163 11.31 -13.86 -10.65
N GLU A 164 10.68 -14.50 -11.64
CA GLU A 164 10.62 -14.02 -13.02
C GLU A 164 9.87 -12.67 -13.15
N LEU A 165 8.81 -12.44 -12.37
CA LEU A 165 8.09 -11.17 -12.39
C LEU A 165 8.97 -10.00 -11.95
N ILE A 166 9.83 -10.24 -10.95
CA ILE A 166 10.76 -9.23 -10.41
C ILE A 166 11.94 -9.05 -11.37
N ALA A 167 12.61 -10.14 -11.75
CA ALA A 167 13.78 -10.10 -12.62
C ALA A 167 13.46 -9.48 -13.99
N ASN A 168 12.28 -9.77 -14.56
CA ASN A 168 11.83 -9.16 -15.81
C ASN A 168 11.57 -7.66 -15.69
N GLY A 169 11.11 -7.16 -14.52
CA GLY A 169 11.00 -5.74 -14.26
C GLY A 169 12.37 -5.05 -14.27
N ILE A 170 13.37 -5.68 -13.64
CA ILE A 170 14.76 -5.19 -13.62
C ILE A 170 15.40 -5.24 -15.02
N ASN A 171 15.24 -6.36 -15.73
CA ASN A 171 15.83 -6.60 -17.05
C ASN A 171 15.31 -5.67 -18.15
N LYS A 172 14.03 -5.33 -18.16
CA LYS A 172 13.44 -4.40 -19.16
C LYS A 172 14.14 -3.07 -19.21
N LYS A 173 14.80 -2.66 -18.16
CA LYS A 173 15.58 -1.43 -18.14
C LYS A 173 16.98 -1.60 -18.69
N ALA A 174 17.59 -2.78 -18.57
CA ALA A 174 18.92 -3.07 -19.15
C ALA A 174 18.89 -3.19 -20.69
N VAL A 175 17.74 -3.53 -21.25
CA VAL A 175 17.57 -3.78 -22.71
C VAL A 175 17.28 -2.47 -23.49
N ASN A 176 16.87 -1.39 -22.85
CA ASN A 176 16.52 -0.12 -23.54
C ASN A 176 17.72 0.73 -23.96
N ASN A 177 18.94 0.23 -23.85
CA ASN A 177 20.14 0.88 -24.41
C ASN A 177 20.55 0.34 -25.81
N GLY A 178 19.75 -0.51 -26.42
CA GLY A 178 19.92 -1.04 -27.78
C GLY A 178 18.61 -0.94 -28.56
N ALA A 179 18.71 -0.53 -29.84
CA ALA A 179 17.59 -0.20 -30.73
C ALA A 179 16.39 -1.18 -30.75
N PRO A 180 15.17 -0.69 -31.08
CA PRO A 180 13.93 -1.45 -30.92
C PRO A 180 13.79 -2.55 -31.98
N VAL A 181 13.56 -3.78 -31.56
CA VAL A 181 12.99 -4.81 -32.43
C VAL A 181 11.47 -4.70 -32.37
N ILE A 182 10.89 -4.21 -33.44
CA ILE A 182 9.46 -4.12 -33.65
C ILE A 182 8.94 -5.53 -33.96
N HIS A 183 8.25 -6.15 -33.01
CA HIS A 183 7.31 -7.20 -33.33
C HIS A 183 5.90 -6.61 -33.34
N THR A 184 5.39 -6.39 -34.55
CA THR A 184 3.97 -6.09 -34.82
C THR A 184 3.13 -7.35 -34.59
N PRO A 185 2.18 -7.37 -33.64
CA PRO A 185 1.08 -8.33 -33.70
C PRO A 185 -0.04 -7.71 -34.55
N SER A 186 -0.51 -8.49 -35.50
CA SER A 186 -1.69 -8.20 -36.31
C SER A 186 -2.92 -7.95 -35.43
N LYS A 187 -3.65 -6.90 -35.78
CA LYS A 187 -4.85 -6.36 -35.20
C LYS A 187 -6.03 -7.34 -35.23
N PRO A 188 -6.73 -7.56 -34.12
CA PRO A 188 -8.17 -7.72 -34.12
C PRO A 188 -8.83 -6.36 -33.84
N SER A 189 -9.72 -5.98 -34.74
CA SER A 189 -10.57 -4.81 -34.66
C SER A 189 -11.54 -4.89 -33.47
N ASN A 190 -11.78 -3.72 -32.88
CA ASN A 190 -12.81 -3.40 -31.88
C ASN A 190 -12.51 -3.77 -30.43
N LEU A 191 -11.60 -2.99 -29.80
CA LEU A 191 -11.65 -2.72 -28.38
C LEU A 191 -11.72 -1.19 -28.21
N VAL A 192 -12.84 -0.74 -27.68
CA VAL A 192 -13.05 0.65 -27.24
C VAL A 192 -12.01 0.89 -26.14
N THR A 193 -11.02 1.72 -26.44
CA THR A 193 -10.07 2.24 -25.44
C THR A 193 -10.85 3.00 -24.38
N PRO A 194 -10.73 2.68 -23.07
CA PRO A 194 -11.25 3.59 -22.06
C PRO A 194 -10.48 4.91 -22.21
N SER A 195 -11.19 5.99 -22.50
CA SER A 195 -10.61 7.33 -22.54
C SER A 195 -10.00 7.60 -21.16
N LYS A 196 -8.66 7.82 -21.11
CA LYS A 196 -8.01 8.35 -19.91
C LYS A 196 -8.73 9.65 -19.55
N LYS A 197 -9.46 9.65 -18.44
CA LYS A 197 -9.98 10.89 -17.88
C LYS A 197 -8.78 11.78 -17.58
N PRO A 198 -8.76 13.05 -18.02
CA PRO A 198 -7.66 13.96 -17.69
C PRO A 198 -7.52 14.06 -16.17
N VAL A 199 -6.28 14.02 -15.66
CA VAL A 199 -6.01 14.26 -14.24
C VAL A 199 -6.56 15.65 -13.89
N PRO A 200 -7.48 15.76 -12.92
CA PRO A 200 -8.09 17.04 -12.58
C PRO A 200 -7.04 18.10 -12.20
N ASN A 201 -7.30 19.35 -12.55
CA ASN A 201 -6.52 20.49 -12.08
C ASN A 201 -6.90 20.88 -10.63
N GLN A 202 -7.65 20.05 -9.93
CA GLN A 202 -8.16 20.29 -8.58
C GLN A 202 -7.44 19.39 -7.57
N LYS A 203 -7.18 19.95 -6.40
CA LYS A 203 -6.71 19.18 -5.25
C LYS A 203 -7.75 18.15 -4.82
N LEU A 204 -7.29 17.12 -4.10
CA LEU A 204 -8.17 16.14 -3.47
C LEU A 204 -9.15 16.84 -2.52
N VAL A 205 -10.41 16.49 -2.63
CA VAL A 205 -11.48 16.92 -1.76
C VAL A 205 -12.27 15.70 -1.33
N PHE A 206 -12.32 15.46 -0.04
CA PHE A 206 -13.26 14.52 0.55
C PHE A 206 -14.58 15.23 0.85
N THR A 207 -15.68 14.57 0.57
CA THR A 207 -17.03 14.97 0.98
C THR A 207 -17.61 13.85 1.82
N TYR A 208 -18.10 14.16 3.00
CA TYR A 208 -18.61 13.17 3.92
C TYR A 208 -19.83 13.68 4.68
N ALA A 209 -20.66 12.75 5.09
CA ALA A 209 -21.81 13.01 5.93
C ALA A 209 -22.01 11.87 6.91
N VAL A 210 -22.72 12.12 7.99
CA VAL A 210 -23.02 11.13 9.03
C VAL A 210 -24.51 11.08 9.31
N LYS A 211 -24.94 9.99 9.90
CA LYS A 211 -26.28 9.87 10.48
C LYS A 211 -26.16 9.93 12.01
N ALA A 212 -26.89 10.83 12.62
CA ALA A 212 -27.00 10.99 14.07
C ALA A 212 -28.45 11.36 14.45
N GLY A 213 -28.92 10.87 15.59
CA GLY A 213 -30.30 11.11 16.00
C GLY A 213 -31.36 10.64 14.99
N GLY A 214 -31.06 9.59 14.22
CA GLY A 214 -31.93 9.04 13.18
C GLY A 214 -31.99 9.86 11.89
N LYS A 215 -31.22 10.95 11.74
CA LYS A 215 -31.20 11.84 10.57
C LYS A 215 -29.85 11.85 9.88
N ILE A 216 -29.85 11.93 8.56
CA ILE A 216 -28.66 12.23 7.78
C ILE A 216 -28.40 13.73 7.90
N LEU A 217 -27.19 14.07 8.34
CA LEU A 217 -26.77 15.46 8.50
C LEU A 217 -26.17 16.03 7.19
N PRO A 218 -26.04 17.37 7.08
CA PRO A 218 -25.46 18.00 5.91
C PRO A 218 -24.06 17.48 5.56
N GLU A 219 -23.72 17.49 4.25
CA GLU A 219 -22.39 17.16 3.76
C GLU A 219 -21.35 18.18 4.26
N VAL A 220 -20.19 17.67 4.63
CA VAL A 220 -18.99 18.45 4.98
C VAL A 220 -17.90 18.16 3.95
N GLN A 221 -17.12 19.18 3.60
CA GLN A 221 -15.98 19.04 2.71
C GLN A 221 -14.67 19.33 3.45
N ASN A 222 -13.76 18.37 3.47
CA ASN A 222 -12.49 18.47 4.18
C ASN A 222 -12.68 19.02 5.61
N LEU A 223 -11.91 20.03 6.00
CA LEU A 223 -11.98 20.64 7.33
C LEU A 223 -12.83 21.92 7.38
N ASN A 224 -13.76 22.12 6.43
CA ASN A 224 -14.65 23.29 6.49
C ASN A 224 -15.54 23.26 7.73
N ASP A 225 -15.81 22.04 8.25
CA ASP A 225 -16.56 21.81 9.48
C ASP A 225 -16.27 20.39 10.01
N TRP A 226 -17.04 19.93 10.97
CA TRP A 226 -17.14 18.52 11.36
C TRP A 226 -18.51 17.96 10.99
N ALA A 227 -18.60 16.67 10.73
CA ALA A 227 -19.88 15.96 10.61
C ALA A 227 -20.28 15.37 11.97
N GLY A 228 -21.50 15.65 12.41
CA GLY A 228 -22.03 15.23 13.69
C GLY A 228 -22.87 16.31 14.34
N LEU A 229 -23.41 16.07 15.53
CA LEU A 229 -24.18 17.08 16.28
C LEU A 229 -23.35 17.76 17.37
N GLY A 230 -22.38 17.05 17.94
CA GLY A 230 -21.51 17.59 19.00
C GLY A 230 -22.22 17.87 20.31
N ASP A 231 -23.40 17.30 20.51
CA ASP A 231 -24.25 17.47 21.67
C ASP A 231 -24.38 16.20 22.53
N GLY A 232 -23.52 15.21 22.26
CA GLY A 232 -23.55 13.90 22.88
C GLY A 232 -24.45 12.89 22.16
N THR A 233 -25.10 13.27 21.05
CA THR A 233 -25.85 12.34 20.20
C THR A 233 -24.89 11.50 19.37
N PRO A 234 -24.85 10.18 19.51
CA PRO A 234 -23.86 9.36 18.83
C PRO A 234 -24.07 9.32 17.31
N ILE A 235 -22.98 9.31 16.58
CA ILE A 235 -22.96 8.95 15.16
C ILE A 235 -23.23 7.45 15.02
N THR A 236 -24.06 7.06 14.06
CA THR A 236 -24.45 5.67 13.82
C THR A 236 -24.04 5.14 12.45
N ASP A 237 -23.88 6.04 11.48
CA ASP A 237 -23.54 5.68 10.10
C ASP A 237 -22.71 6.82 9.48
N ILE A 238 -21.78 6.49 8.58
CA ILE A 238 -20.88 7.43 7.89
C ILE A 238 -20.88 7.10 6.40
N ALA A 239 -20.99 8.12 5.55
CA ALA A 239 -20.77 8.01 4.11
C ALA A 239 -19.66 8.97 3.67
N ILE A 240 -18.73 8.48 2.83
CA ILE A 240 -17.55 9.23 2.37
C ILE A 240 -17.39 9.05 0.86
N LYS A 241 -17.12 10.15 0.15
CA LYS A 241 -16.72 10.17 -1.26
C LYS A 241 -15.54 11.12 -1.46
N CYS A 242 -14.81 10.96 -2.55
CA CYS A 242 -13.78 11.90 -2.97
C CYS A 242 -14.01 12.33 -4.42
N ASN A 243 -13.46 13.49 -4.79
CA ASN A 243 -13.59 14.04 -6.14
C ASN A 243 -12.69 13.31 -7.15
N PHE A 244 -11.68 12.60 -6.67
CA PHE A 244 -10.74 11.85 -7.49
C PHE A 244 -10.16 10.66 -6.70
N GLY A 245 -9.86 9.54 -7.36
CA GLY A 245 -9.39 8.32 -6.70
C GLY A 245 -10.50 7.51 -6.07
N THR A 246 -10.15 6.70 -5.10
CA THR A 246 -11.08 5.83 -4.38
C THR A 246 -10.82 5.95 -2.87
N VAL A 247 -11.87 6.17 -2.11
CA VAL A 247 -11.85 6.07 -0.65
C VAL A 247 -12.57 4.80 -0.22
N LYS A 248 -11.97 4.01 0.65
CA LYS A 248 -12.62 2.91 1.36
C LYS A 248 -12.62 3.18 2.84
N TYR A 249 -13.67 2.81 3.51
CA TYR A 249 -13.84 3.09 4.93
C TYR A 249 -14.74 2.05 5.61
N ARG A 250 -14.57 1.92 6.90
CA ARG A 250 -15.41 1.09 7.75
C ARG A 250 -15.54 1.71 9.14
N VAL A 251 -16.48 1.19 9.91
CA VAL A 251 -16.71 1.61 11.29
C VAL A 251 -16.73 0.42 12.23
N HIS A 252 -16.29 0.62 13.46
CA HIS A 252 -16.52 -0.29 14.57
C HIS A 252 -17.75 0.14 15.33
N VAL A 253 -18.61 -0.82 15.66
CA VAL A 253 -19.86 -0.57 16.38
C VAL A 253 -19.63 -0.76 17.86
N LYS A 254 -20.00 0.22 18.66
CA LYS A 254 -19.85 0.17 20.11
C LYS A 254 -20.43 -1.12 20.71
N GLY A 255 -19.58 -1.85 21.42
CA GLY A 255 -19.93 -3.16 21.99
C GLY A 255 -20.18 -4.25 20.93
N GLY A 256 -19.66 -4.09 19.73
CA GLY A 256 -19.78 -5.05 18.62
C GLY A 256 -18.43 -5.29 17.95
N ASN A 257 -18.45 -5.35 16.62
CA ASN A 257 -17.29 -5.63 15.77
C ASN A 257 -17.14 -4.57 14.67
N TRP A 258 -16.01 -4.61 13.97
CA TRP A 258 -15.84 -3.91 12.71
C TRP A 258 -16.86 -4.39 11.69
N LEU A 259 -17.52 -3.47 11.02
CA LEU A 259 -18.34 -3.76 9.85
C LEU A 259 -17.45 -3.87 8.59
N PRO A 260 -17.96 -4.50 7.52
CA PRO A 260 -17.24 -4.58 6.25
C PRO A 260 -16.87 -3.20 5.71
N TYR A 261 -15.78 -3.14 4.92
CA TYR A 261 -15.44 -1.93 4.19
C TYR A 261 -16.48 -1.61 3.14
N VAL A 262 -16.71 -0.33 2.95
CA VAL A 262 -17.52 0.24 1.86
C VAL A 262 -16.68 1.27 1.07
N THR A 263 -17.07 1.50 -0.18
CA THR A 263 -16.40 2.44 -1.10
C THR A 263 -17.37 3.43 -1.74
N GLY A 264 -18.66 3.25 -1.53
CA GLY A 264 -19.71 4.06 -2.12
C GLY A 264 -20.13 5.24 -1.23
N TYR A 265 -20.97 6.11 -1.81
CA TYR A 265 -21.67 7.19 -1.15
C TYR A 265 -23.14 7.18 -1.59
N ASN A 266 -23.95 6.37 -0.94
CA ASN A 266 -25.35 6.23 -1.28
C ASN A 266 -26.15 5.73 -0.07
N TRP A 267 -26.93 6.59 0.53
CA TRP A 267 -27.71 6.29 1.74
C TRP A 267 -28.84 5.25 1.52
N SER A 268 -29.12 4.88 0.29
CA SER A 268 -30.08 3.81 -0.06
C SER A 268 -29.42 2.45 -0.29
N ASP A 269 -28.10 2.38 -0.33
CA ASP A 269 -27.33 1.14 -0.53
C ASP A 269 -26.70 0.68 0.79
N HIS A 270 -27.37 -0.27 1.45
CA HIS A 270 -26.91 -0.84 2.73
C HIS A 270 -25.67 -1.73 2.61
N ASN A 271 -25.28 -2.15 1.41
CA ASN A 271 -24.17 -3.06 1.21
C ASN A 271 -22.85 -2.33 1.00
N ASN A 272 -22.85 -1.22 0.26
CA ASN A 272 -21.62 -0.51 -0.09
C ASN A 272 -21.77 1.03 -0.12
N GLY A 273 -22.91 1.57 0.25
CA GLY A 273 -23.16 3.01 0.13
C GLY A 273 -22.79 3.84 1.36
N TYR A 274 -22.71 3.22 2.52
CA TYR A 274 -22.30 3.84 3.79
C TYR A 274 -21.86 2.77 4.79
N ALA A 275 -21.01 3.15 5.74
CA ALA A 275 -20.58 2.29 6.84
C ALA A 275 -21.40 2.60 8.10
N GLY A 276 -22.09 1.59 8.61
CA GLY A 276 -22.92 1.70 9.78
C GLY A 276 -24.09 0.72 9.75
N ASN A 277 -24.78 0.57 10.86
CA ASN A 277 -25.96 -0.29 10.98
C ASN A 277 -27.02 0.27 11.96
N GLY A 278 -27.00 1.59 12.14
CA GLY A 278 -27.90 2.30 13.06
C GLY A 278 -27.52 2.23 14.54
N ARG A 279 -26.43 1.55 14.90
CA ARG A 279 -25.89 1.51 16.27
C ARG A 279 -24.76 2.53 16.42
N ALA A 280 -24.54 3.00 17.65
CA ALA A 280 -23.46 3.95 17.94
C ALA A 280 -22.09 3.41 17.48
N ILE A 281 -21.31 4.27 16.84
CA ILE A 281 -19.94 4.00 16.38
C ILE A 281 -18.96 4.44 17.47
N ASP A 282 -17.87 3.71 17.66
CA ASP A 282 -16.79 4.02 18.58
C ASP A 282 -15.38 4.05 17.93
N ALA A 283 -15.27 3.60 16.66
CA ALA A 283 -14.06 3.80 15.87
C ALA A 283 -14.37 3.86 14.37
N VAL A 284 -13.52 4.57 13.65
CA VAL A 284 -13.59 4.78 12.19
C VAL A 284 -12.23 4.48 11.59
N GLU A 285 -12.20 3.77 10.47
CA GLU A 285 -11.02 3.57 9.64
C GLU A 285 -11.32 4.08 8.24
N VAL A 286 -10.42 4.91 7.70
CA VAL A 286 -10.51 5.47 6.35
C VAL A 286 -9.19 5.24 5.63
N TYR A 287 -9.26 4.84 4.36
CA TYR A 287 -8.12 4.66 3.49
C TYR A 287 -8.39 5.29 2.13
N TYR A 288 -7.44 6.10 1.65
CA TYR A 288 -7.50 6.70 0.33
C TYR A 288 -6.52 6.05 -0.63
N ASP A 289 -7.04 5.53 -1.73
CA ASP A 289 -6.23 4.97 -2.82
C ASP A 289 -5.91 6.07 -3.83
N THR A 290 -4.68 6.60 -3.75
CA THR A 290 -4.21 7.67 -4.65
C THR A 290 -3.93 7.09 -6.03
N PRO A 291 -4.66 7.49 -7.10
CA PRO A 291 -4.35 7.05 -8.45
C PRO A 291 -2.95 7.45 -8.89
N ALA A 292 -2.28 6.56 -9.63
CA ALA A 292 -0.88 6.74 -10.01
C ALA A 292 -0.61 8.05 -10.80
N ASP A 293 -1.52 8.43 -11.70
CA ASP A 293 -1.42 9.66 -12.48
C ASP A 293 -1.64 10.92 -11.62
N TYR A 294 -2.48 10.81 -10.59
CA TYR A 294 -2.66 11.88 -9.60
C TYR A 294 -1.43 12.01 -8.71
N ALA A 295 -0.86 10.89 -8.26
CA ALA A 295 0.36 10.88 -7.45
C ALA A 295 1.56 11.49 -8.19
N VAL A 296 1.68 11.28 -9.50
CA VAL A 296 2.72 11.93 -10.33
C VAL A 296 2.60 13.46 -10.32
N LYS A 297 1.38 13.99 -10.28
CA LYS A 297 1.14 15.44 -10.37
C LYS A 297 1.14 16.14 -9.02
N TYR A 298 0.60 15.51 -7.99
CA TYR A 298 0.32 16.12 -6.69
C TYR A 298 1.02 15.42 -5.52
N GLY A 299 1.78 14.36 -5.79
CA GLY A 299 2.33 13.47 -4.76
C GLY A 299 1.27 12.47 -4.24
N TYR A 300 1.74 11.48 -3.50
CA TYR A 300 0.88 10.53 -2.80
C TYR A 300 0.09 11.27 -1.72
N GLN A 301 -1.22 11.05 -1.68
CA GLN A 301 -2.13 11.65 -0.71
C GLN A 301 -2.64 10.56 0.24
N LYS A 302 -2.96 10.94 1.45
CA LYS A 302 -3.54 10.07 2.48
C LYS A 302 -4.85 10.68 2.98
N ALA A 303 -5.80 9.84 3.36
CA ALA A 303 -6.90 10.29 4.18
C ALA A 303 -6.37 10.65 5.58
N GLN A 304 -6.53 11.87 6.00
CA GLN A 304 -6.21 12.32 7.35
C GLN A 304 -7.52 12.56 8.10
N TYR A 305 -7.76 11.82 9.19
CA TYR A 305 -9.05 11.86 9.87
C TYR A 305 -8.92 11.74 11.39
N ARG A 306 -9.94 12.22 12.07
CA ARG A 306 -10.08 12.12 13.53
C ARG A 306 -11.55 12.14 13.95
N ILE A 307 -11.80 11.73 15.17
CA ILE A 307 -13.13 11.72 15.78
C ILE A 307 -13.08 12.34 17.19
N SER A 308 -14.22 12.84 17.65
CA SER A 308 -14.42 13.31 19.02
C SER A 308 -15.28 12.29 19.79
N PRO A 309 -14.87 11.88 21.00
CA PRO A 309 -15.75 11.11 21.86
C PRO A 309 -16.94 11.97 22.30
N ILE A 310 -18.11 11.34 22.51
CA ILE A 310 -19.29 12.04 23.02
C ILE A 310 -18.99 12.75 24.35
N ASN A 311 -19.64 13.90 24.56
CA ASN A 311 -19.47 14.73 25.74
C ASN A 311 -18.03 15.24 25.93
N SER A 312 -17.30 15.44 24.83
CA SER A 312 -15.94 16.00 24.83
C SER A 312 -15.83 17.17 23.85
N ASP A 313 -15.10 18.20 24.25
CA ASP A 313 -14.74 19.31 23.36
C ASP A 313 -13.51 19.00 22.50
N GLY A 314 -12.78 17.91 22.82
CA GLY A 314 -11.55 17.49 22.15
C GLY A 314 -11.75 16.40 21.12
N TYR A 315 -10.68 16.16 20.36
CA TYR A 315 -10.58 15.08 19.39
C TYR A 315 -9.46 14.13 19.80
N TYR A 316 -9.58 12.85 19.40
CA TYR A 316 -8.44 11.97 19.38
C TYR A 316 -7.38 12.46 18.38
N SER A 317 -6.16 11.94 18.48
CA SER A 317 -5.07 12.26 17.56
C SER A 317 -5.46 11.95 16.11
N TRP A 318 -4.89 12.72 15.17
CA TRP A 318 -5.04 12.45 13.76
C TRP A 318 -4.52 11.08 13.37
N GLN A 319 -5.30 10.37 12.57
CA GLN A 319 -4.92 9.12 11.94
C GLN A 319 -4.74 9.34 10.43
N PHE A 320 -3.85 8.57 9.82
CA PHE A 320 -3.51 8.67 8.40
C PHE A 320 -3.74 7.34 7.72
N ASP A 321 -4.69 7.28 6.80
CA ASP A 321 -5.12 6.02 6.20
C ASP A 321 -5.37 4.95 7.29
N ASN A 322 -4.96 3.72 7.06
CA ASN A 322 -4.98 2.65 8.05
C ASN A 322 -3.55 2.32 8.54
N GLU A 323 -2.70 3.34 8.69
CA GLU A 323 -1.33 3.17 9.14
C GLU A 323 -1.28 2.74 10.61
N THR A 324 -0.34 1.86 10.94
CA THR A 324 -0.03 1.44 12.30
C THR A 324 1.44 1.73 12.61
N GLY A 325 1.73 2.19 13.82
CA GLY A 325 3.06 2.62 14.23
C GLY A 325 3.26 4.14 14.15
N ASN A 326 4.33 4.66 14.72
CA ASN A 326 4.64 6.10 14.81
C ASN A 326 3.49 6.96 15.41
N GLY A 327 2.76 6.39 16.39
CA GLY A 327 1.61 7.05 16.99
C GLY A 327 0.31 6.94 16.18
N GLN A 328 0.28 6.06 15.18
CA GLN A 328 -0.91 5.71 14.41
C GLN A 328 -1.44 4.34 14.85
N ASP A 329 -2.74 4.26 15.05
CA ASP A 329 -3.43 3.04 15.51
C ASP A 329 -4.12 2.28 14.36
N GLY A 330 -4.07 2.83 13.13
CA GLY A 330 -4.76 2.32 11.96
C GLY A 330 -6.24 2.70 11.90
N TYR A 331 -6.75 3.37 12.93
CA TYR A 331 -8.13 3.87 13.04
C TYR A 331 -8.22 5.00 14.07
N ALA A 332 -9.20 5.86 13.94
CA ALA A 332 -9.51 6.86 14.95
C ALA A 332 -10.60 6.32 15.89
N GLY A 333 -10.38 6.39 17.21
CA GLY A 333 -11.37 6.02 18.19
C GLY A 333 -10.86 5.26 19.40
N CYS A 334 -11.78 4.91 20.27
CA CYS A 334 -11.54 4.08 21.45
C CYS A 334 -12.75 3.16 21.66
N PHE A 335 -12.51 1.85 21.56
CA PHE A 335 -13.61 0.87 21.70
C PHE A 335 -14.37 1.04 23.01
N GLY A 336 -15.69 1.05 22.91
CA GLY A 336 -16.58 1.29 24.02
C GLY A 336 -16.98 2.75 24.25
N VAL A 337 -16.32 3.71 23.59
CA VAL A 337 -16.62 5.14 23.72
C VAL A 337 -17.24 5.67 22.43
N ALA A 338 -18.54 5.94 22.43
CA ALA A 338 -19.22 6.47 21.24
C ALA A 338 -18.67 7.83 20.81
N ILE A 339 -18.89 8.18 19.55
CA ILE A 339 -18.42 9.42 18.93
C ILE A 339 -19.59 10.30 18.48
N ASP A 340 -19.41 11.62 18.49
CA ASP A 340 -20.40 12.59 18.03
C ASP A 340 -19.90 13.62 17.02
N LYS A 341 -18.58 13.61 16.71
CA LYS A 341 -17.99 14.46 15.66
C LYS A 341 -16.97 13.65 14.86
N PHE A 342 -16.93 13.89 13.55
CA PHE A 342 -15.99 13.29 12.60
C PHE A 342 -15.41 14.35 11.69
N GLN A 343 -14.08 14.34 11.48
CA GLN A 343 -13.36 15.19 10.52
C GLN A 343 -12.47 14.36 9.61
N LEU A 344 -12.37 14.78 8.33
CA LEU A 344 -11.58 14.13 7.29
C LEU A 344 -11.06 15.14 6.28
N CYS A 345 -9.79 15.02 5.88
CA CYS A 345 -9.18 15.80 4.80
C CYS A 345 -8.09 15.01 4.04
#